data_d3dbf695a37cf780c12ee3e1849a4587
#
_entry.id   d3dbf695a37cf780c12ee3e1849a4587
#
_cell.length_a   1.000
_cell.length_b   1.000
_cell.length_c   1.000
_cell.angle_alpha   90.00
_cell.angle_beta   90.00
_cell.angle_gamma   90.00
#
_symmetry.space_group_name_H-M   'P 1'
#
loop_
_entity.id
_entity.type
_entity.pdbx_description
1 polymer ?
#
loop_
_entity_poly.entity_id
_entity_poly.type
_entity_poly.pdbx_seq_one_letter_code
_entity_poly.pdbx_strand_id
1 'polypeptide(L)'
;MKKKGNISGDSRVFWGMSKDFISHQLPEIRKSSTNTVKAYRDSLNKFIDYLESEKKLRRADISFDDFSKENITAFLDWMLNTKKYAEKTCNLRITAINALLEYVANENSDAFMAIYLEARTVKALRVHPGTIEYFEGYQMKALLAAPDTNTKTGRRNQMMLILYYDTAARISELLELTMGQLHLDAEVPYITILGKGRKYRNIPLMEKTIQHLRRYIKEFHVGCNAETPLFYARTHGNIHALSNDTVETMIKKYSSACVKKGTSMPEKPHCHMIRKTRAMDLYKNGMPLSHIQQMLGHESMTTTSGFYAFATIETLANSMAAANKEESPEGRKWNNKEILKKIYSL
;
A
#
# COMPACT_ATOMS: atom_id res chain seq x y z
N MET A 1 21.83 -31.66 41.62
CA MET A 1 21.53 -30.66 40.60
C MET A 1 20.65 -31.33 39.54
N LYS A 2 19.35 -30.98 39.46
CA LYS A 2 18.49 -31.41 38.34
C LYS A 2 19.02 -30.75 37.05
N LYS A 3 19.40 -31.55 36.02
CA LYS A 3 19.72 -31.04 34.69
C LYS A 3 18.55 -30.15 34.26
N LYS A 4 18.77 -28.83 34.08
CA LYS A 4 17.83 -27.96 33.39
C LYS A 4 17.59 -28.61 32.02
N GLY A 5 16.39 -29.16 31.80
CA GLY A 5 16.03 -29.72 30.49
C GLY A 5 16.26 -28.65 29.43
N ASN A 6 16.72 -29.04 28.25
CA ASN A 6 16.90 -28.13 27.11
C ASN A 6 15.52 -27.58 26.70
N ILE A 7 15.18 -26.40 27.20
CA ILE A 7 13.86 -25.76 26.94
C ILE A 7 13.72 -25.42 25.46
N SER A 8 14.79 -25.00 24.78
CA SER A 8 14.76 -24.65 23.36
C SER A 8 14.50 -25.86 22.46
N GLY A 9 14.92 -27.08 22.89
CA GLY A 9 14.65 -28.33 22.18
C GLY A 9 13.30 -28.98 22.49
N ASP A 10 12.46 -28.39 23.37
CA ASP A 10 11.11 -28.92 23.63
C ASP A 10 10.09 -28.40 22.62
N SER A 11 9.58 -29.30 21.77
CA SER A 11 8.58 -28.96 20.74
C SER A 11 7.28 -28.41 21.34
N ARG A 12 6.88 -28.81 22.53
CA ARG A 12 5.68 -28.28 23.19
C ARG A 12 5.85 -26.80 23.54
N VAL A 13 7.07 -26.40 23.95
CA VAL A 13 7.42 -24.99 24.19
C VAL A 13 7.34 -24.20 22.88
N PHE A 14 7.90 -24.76 21.80
CA PHE A 14 7.83 -24.12 20.48
C PHE A 14 6.38 -23.86 20.04
N TRP A 15 5.52 -24.87 20.05
CA TRP A 15 4.13 -24.73 19.62
C TRP A 15 3.31 -23.83 20.54
N GLY A 16 3.55 -23.89 21.86
CA GLY A 16 2.90 -23.03 22.84
C GLY A 16 3.21 -21.56 22.61
N MET A 17 4.51 -21.21 22.56
CA MET A 17 4.97 -19.82 22.37
C MET A 17 4.64 -19.29 20.97
N SER A 18 4.75 -20.11 19.93
CA SER A 18 4.37 -19.70 18.57
C SER A 18 2.88 -19.41 18.45
N LYS A 19 2.02 -20.20 19.13
CA LYS A 19 0.58 -19.95 19.19
C LYS A 19 0.29 -18.65 19.94
N ASP A 20 0.93 -18.42 21.09
CA ASP A 20 0.75 -17.21 21.88
C ASP A 20 1.23 -15.97 21.10
N PHE A 21 2.37 -16.04 20.42
CA PHE A 21 2.87 -14.99 19.56
C PHE A 21 1.84 -14.56 18.49
N ILE A 22 1.24 -15.53 17.80
CA ILE A 22 0.27 -15.27 16.72
C ILE A 22 -1.09 -14.83 17.22
N SER A 23 -1.58 -15.40 18.34
CA SER A 23 -2.96 -15.21 18.80
C SER A 23 -3.11 -14.14 19.88
N HIS A 24 -2.04 -13.79 20.60
CA HIS A 24 -2.06 -12.82 21.68
C HIS A 24 -1.03 -11.70 21.46
N GLN A 25 0.27 -12.01 21.34
CA GLN A 25 1.32 -11.00 21.29
C GLN A 25 1.15 -10.05 20.09
N LEU A 26 0.93 -10.58 18.90
CA LEU A 26 0.76 -9.73 17.71
C LEU A 26 -0.54 -8.90 17.75
N PRO A 27 -1.74 -9.48 17.95
CA PRO A 27 -2.99 -8.71 17.89
C PRO A 27 -3.21 -7.85 19.14
N GLU A 28 -2.96 -8.36 20.35
CA GLU A 28 -3.35 -7.71 21.59
C GLU A 28 -2.27 -6.76 22.13
N ILE A 29 -1.02 -7.17 22.13
CA ILE A 29 0.10 -6.39 22.68
C ILE A 29 0.66 -5.44 21.62
N ARG A 30 1.07 -5.97 20.44
CA ARG A 30 1.63 -5.15 19.35
C ARG A 30 0.56 -4.43 18.53
N LYS A 31 -0.74 -4.66 18.78
CA LYS A 31 -1.86 -4.06 18.05
C LYS A 31 -1.71 -4.19 16.52
N SER A 32 -1.17 -5.32 16.09
CA SER A 32 -0.94 -5.60 14.68
C SER A 32 -2.25 -5.81 13.94
N SER A 33 -2.32 -5.36 12.68
CA SER A 33 -3.51 -5.61 11.85
C SER A 33 -3.71 -7.10 11.57
N THR A 34 -4.95 -7.51 11.31
CA THR A 34 -5.30 -8.89 10.92
C THR A 34 -4.48 -9.39 9.73
N ASN A 35 -4.20 -8.51 8.76
CA ASN A 35 -3.34 -8.82 7.61
C ASN A 35 -1.88 -9.06 8.02
N THR A 36 -1.36 -8.31 8.98
CA THR A 36 -0.01 -8.52 9.52
C THR A 36 0.08 -9.86 10.24
N VAL A 37 -0.90 -10.16 11.11
CA VAL A 37 -0.98 -11.46 11.81
C VAL A 37 -1.05 -12.61 10.82
N LYS A 38 -1.88 -12.51 9.77
CA LYS A 38 -1.97 -13.50 8.70
C LYS A 38 -0.62 -13.67 7.98
N ALA A 39 0.01 -12.58 7.57
CA ALA A 39 1.30 -12.63 6.87
C ALA A 39 2.41 -13.29 7.70
N TYR A 40 2.43 -13.04 9.01
CA TYR A 40 3.39 -13.67 9.92
C TYR A 40 3.10 -15.14 10.11
N ARG A 41 1.83 -15.51 10.33
CA ARG A 41 1.40 -16.91 10.39
C ARG A 41 1.79 -17.69 9.12
N ASP A 42 1.49 -17.13 7.95
CA ASP A 42 1.82 -17.75 6.68
C ASP A 42 3.35 -17.88 6.48
N SER A 43 4.12 -16.93 6.98
CA SER A 43 5.58 -16.97 6.92
C SER A 43 6.17 -18.05 7.81
N LEU A 44 5.69 -18.17 9.05
CA LEU A 44 6.12 -19.22 9.98
C LEU A 44 5.72 -20.61 9.49
N ASN A 45 4.47 -20.77 9.02
CA ASN A 45 4.03 -22.04 8.41
C ASN A 45 4.93 -22.43 7.23
N LYS A 46 5.35 -21.47 6.42
CA LYS A 46 6.23 -21.74 5.27
C LYS A 46 7.62 -22.22 5.69
N PHE A 47 8.16 -21.73 6.80
CA PHE A 47 9.40 -22.25 7.38
C PHE A 47 9.20 -23.66 7.95
N ILE A 48 8.10 -23.91 8.64
CA ILE A 48 7.73 -25.24 9.13
C ILE A 48 7.60 -26.24 7.96
N ASP A 49 6.87 -25.87 6.89
CA ASP A 49 6.73 -26.69 5.68
C ASP A 49 8.10 -27.02 5.06
N TYR A 50 9.05 -26.06 5.07
CA TYR A 50 10.42 -26.28 4.61
C TYR A 50 11.15 -27.29 5.49
N LEU A 51 11.07 -27.18 6.81
CA LEU A 51 11.69 -28.14 7.74
C LEU A 51 11.11 -29.55 7.55
N GLU A 52 9.82 -29.69 7.31
CA GLU A 52 9.19 -30.97 7.01
C GLU A 52 9.63 -31.56 5.68
N SER A 53 9.62 -30.74 4.59
CA SER A 53 9.88 -31.24 3.24
C SER A 53 11.35 -31.47 2.95
N GLU A 54 12.23 -30.55 3.36
CA GLU A 54 13.65 -30.57 3.01
C GLU A 54 14.52 -31.19 4.10
N LYS A 55 14.19 -30.93 5.38
CA LYS A 55 14.95 -31.48 6.52
C LYS A 55 14.36 -32.79 7.06
N LYS A 56 13.21 -33.24 6.54
CA LYS A 56 12.54 -34.48 6.94
C LYS A 56 12.17 -34.54 8.43
N LEU A 57 12.02 -33.38 9.06
CA LEU A 57 11.57 -33.31 10.44
C LEU A 57 10.07 -33.57 10.52
N ARG A 58 9.61 -34.33 11.50
CA ARG A 58 8.18 -34.42 11.76
C ARG A 58 7.70 -33.14 12.43
N ARG A 59 6.59 -32.61 12.03
CA ARG A 59 6.02 -31.37 12.59
C ARG A 59 5.93 -31.38 14.11
N ALA A 60 5.62 -32.53 14.71
CA ALA A 60 5.54 -32.71 16.15
C ALA A 60 6.89 -32.56 16.89
N ASP A 61 8.00 -32.77 16.18
CA ASP A 61 9.34 -32.75 16.78
C ASP A 61 10.05 -31.38 16.58
N ILE A 62 9.46 -30.48 15.79
CA ILE A 62 10.05 -29.15 15.53
C ILE A 62 10.12 -28.34 16.83
N SER A 63 11.28 -27.76 17.08
CA SER A 63 11.61 -26.96 18.26
C SER A 63 12.30 -25.66 17.89
N PHE A 64 12.66 -24.81 18.85
CA PHE A 64 13.44 -23.61 18.57
C PHE A 64 14.90 -23.90 18.19
N ASP A 65 15.43 -25.07 18.50
CA ASP A 65 16.78 -25.47 18.05
C ASP A 65 16.83 -25.61 16.51
N ASP A 66 15.70 -25.82 15.85
CA ASP A 66 15.61 -25.87 14.38
C ASP A 66 15.65 -24.47 13.72
N PHE A 67 15.58 -23.41 14.52
CA PHE A 67 15.71 -22.02 14.06
C PHE A 67 17.17 -21.53 14.05
N SER A 68 18.11 -22.45 13.84
CA SER A 68 19.52 -22.12 13.71
C SER A 68 19.80 -21.26 12.47
N LYS A 69 20.89 -20.53 12.50
CA LYS A 69 21.37 -19.72 11.36
C LYS A 69 21.48 -20.55 10.08
N GLU A 70 21.99 -21.79 10.19
CA GLU A 70 22.14 -22.69 9.04
C GLU A 70 20.79 -23.01 8.41
N ASN A 71 19.78 -23.35 9.21
CA ASN A 71 18.46 -23.68 8.71
C ASN A 71 17.75 -22.46 8.11
N ILE A 72 17.88 -21.29 8.73
CA ILE A 72 17.30 -20.04 8.23
C ILE A 72 17.98 -19.62 6.91
N THR A 73 19.31 -19.77 6.81
CA THR A 73 20.06 -19.49 5.57
C THR A 73 19.67 -20.45 4.46
N ALA A 74 19.59 -21.74 4.76
CA ALA A 74 19.16 -22.75 3.79
C ALA A 74 17.70 -22.56 3.35
N PHE A 75 16.81 -22.12 4.25
CA PHE A 75 15.45 -21.73 3.91
C PHE A 75 15.41 -20.53 2.96
N LEU A 76 16.26 -19.53 3.19
CA LEU A 76 16.38 -18.38 2.33
C LEU A 76 16.80 -18.80 0.90
N ASP A 77 17.80 -19.66 0.80
CA ASP A 77 18.27 -20.21 -0.47
C ASP A 77 17.16 -21.03 -1.18
N TRP A 78 16.47 -21.89 -0.44
CA TRP A 78 15.34 -22.67 -0.96
C TRP A 78 14.21 -21.77 -1.49
N MET A 79 13.87 -20.69 -0.77
CA MET A 79 12.88 -19.73 -1.24
C MET A 79 13.27 -19.07 -2.55
N LEU A 80 14.55 -18.68 -2.69
CA LEU A 80 15.06 -18.02 -3.89
C LEU A 80 15.20 -18.99 -5.06
N ASN A 81 15.89 -20.10 -4.84
CA ASN A 81 16.38 -20.96 -5.92
C ASN A 81 15.40 -22.06 -6.28
N THR A 82 14.65 -22.60 -5.32
CA THR A 82 13.67 -23.67 -5.56
C THR A 82 12.27 -23.11 -5.79
N LYS A 83 11.80 -22.20 -4.93
CA LYS A 83 10.44 -21.63 -5.02
C LYS A 83 10.34 -20.37 -5.90
N LYS A 84 11.48 -19.80 -6.29
CA LYS A 84 11.56 -18.58 -7.13
C LYS A 84 10.77 -17.40 -6.57
N TYR A 85 10.78 -17.24 -5.23
CA TYR A 85 10.15 -16.08 -4.59
C TYR A 85 11.00 -14.83 -4.81
N ALA A 86 10.34 -13.67 -4.94
CA ALA A 86 11.01 -12.39 -4.97
C ALA A 86 11.71 -12.08 -3.64
N GLU A 87 12.86 -11.39 -3.69
CA GLU A 87 13.68 -11.04 -2.53
C GLU A 87 12.88 -10.35 -1.43
N LYS A 88 11.96 -9.46 -1.81
CA LYS A 88 11.07 -8.78 -0.86
C LYS A 88 10.19 -9.76 -0.08
N THR A 89 9.70 -10.80 -0.73
CA THR A 89 8.90 -11.86 -0.09
C THR A 89 9.77 -12.68 0.86
N CYS A 90 10.99 -13.02 0.45
CA CYS A 90 11.95 -13.72 1.29
C CYS A 90 12.28 -12.92 2.55
N ASN A 91 12.58 -11.62 2.39
CA ASN A 91 12.87 -10.72 3.52
C ASN A 91 11.69 -10.62 4.49
N LEU A 92 10.45 -10.55 3.99
CA LEU A 92 9.26 -10.53 4.84
C LEU A 92 9.16 -11.80 5.72
N ARG A 93 9.47 -12.98 5.15
CA ARG A 93 9.42 -14.24 5.89
C ARG A 93 10.52 -14.32 6.96
N ILE A 94 11.72 -13.89 6.64
CA ILE A 94 12.82 -13.79 7.62
C ILE A 94 12.47 -12.79 8.74
N THR A 95 11.83 -11.67 8.40
CA THR A 95 11.35 -10.71 9.41
C THR A 95 10.34 -11.34 10.38
N ALA A 96 9.43 -12.19 9.90
CA ALA A 96 8.47 -12.89 10.75
C ALA A 96 9.16 -13.91 11.69
N ILE A 97 10.16 -14.63 11.20
CA ILE A 97 10.98 -15.56 12.01
C ILE A 97 11.72 -14.77 13.10
N ASN A 98 12.42 -13.70 12.74
CA ASN A 98 13.14 -12.86 13.69
C ASN A 98 12.21 -12.24 14.75
N ALA A 99 11.00 -11.85 14.37
CA ALA A 99 10.01 -11.30 15.30
C ALA A 99 9.48 -12.34 16.30
N LEU A 100 9.33 -13.60 15.90
CA LEU A 100 9.03 -14.70 16.83
C LEU A 100 10.21 -14.96 17.78
N LEU A 101 11.42 -15.04 17.25
CA LEU A 101 12.63 -15.27 18.07
C LEU A 101 12.90 -14.13 19.05
N GLU A 102 12.65 -12.87 18.63
CA GLU A 102 12.71 -11.71 19.53
C GLU A 102 11.69 -11.84 20.68
N TYR A 103 10.47 -12.24 20.36
CA TYR A 103 9.43 -12.46 21.36
C TYR A 103 9.86 -13.51 22.38
N VAL A 104 10.29 -14.70 21.95
CA VAL A 104 10.67 -15.78 22.88
C VAL A 104 11.93 -15.43 23.67
N ALA A 105 12.90 -14.70 23.09
CA ALA A 105 14.09 -14.23 23.79
C ALA A 105 13.75 -13.21 24.89
N ASN A 106 12.72 -12.39 24.70
CA ASN A 106 12.23 -11.46 25.71
C ASN A 106 11.50 -12.18 26.85
N GLU A 107 10.78 -13.27 26.53
CA GLU A 107 10.10 -14.08 27.56
C GLU A 107 11.08 -14.92 28.41
N ASN A 108 12.14 -15.45 27.79
CA ASN A 108 13.17 -16.24 28.48
C ASN A 108 14.53 -16.07 27.78
N SER A 109 15.28 -15.06 28.21
CA SER A 109 16.57 -14.73 27.59
C SER A 109 17.61 -15.84 27.76
N ASP A 110 17.63 -16.53 28.89
CA ASP A 110 18.61 -17.61 29.18
C ASP A 110 18.48 -18.76 28.18
N ALA A 111 17.28 -19.06 27.71
CA ALA A 111 17.04 -20.16 26.80
C ALA A 111 17.14 -19.78 25.31
N PHE A 112 16.75 -18.56 24.94
CA PHE A 112 16.50 -18.23 23.53
C PHE A 112 17.34 -17.08 22.97
N MET A 113 18.03 -16.29 23.81
CA MET A 113 18.78 -15.12 23.34
C MET A 113 19.87 -15.50 22.34
N ALA A 114 20.57 -16.62 22.57
CA ALA A 114 21.62 -17.08 21.68
C ALA A 114 21.07 -17.39 20.27
N ILE A 115 19.95 -18.11 20.20
CA ILE A 115 19.25 -18.45 18.92
C ILE A 115 18.80 -17.18 18.21
N TYR A 116 18.20 -16.23 18.95
CA TYR A 116 17.76 -14.95 18.41
C TYR A 116 18.91 -14.13 17.83
N LEU A 117 20.00 -13.97 18.57
CA LEU A 117 21.18 -13.21 18.13
C LEU A 117 21.82 -13.84 16.90
N GLU A 118 21.91 -15.17 16.87
CA GLU A 118 22.44 -15.92 15.73
C GLU A 118 21.57 -15.76 14.48
N ALA A 119 20.25 -15.92 14.61
CA ALA A 119 19.28 -15.72 13.51
C ALA A 119 19.36 -14.31 12.91
N ARG A 120 19.55 -13.28 13.73
CA ARG A 120 19.73 -11.89 13.28
C ARG A 120 20.97 -11.65 12.43
N THR A 121 21.97 -12.53 12.48
CA THR A 121 23.15 -12.43 11.61
C THR A 121 22.84 -12.77 10.15
N VAL A 122 21.70 -13.41 9.86
CA VAL A 122 21.23 -13.65 8.49
C VAL A 122 20.81 -12.33 7.87
N LYS A 123 21.60 -11.87 6.91
CA LYS A 123 21.37 -10.57 6.26
C LYS A 123 20.15 -10.60 5.36
N ALA A 124 19.38 -9.52 5.39
CA ALA A 124 18.33 -9.30 4.41
C ALA A 124 18.92 -9.23 2.99
N LEU A 125 18.19 -9.77 2.03
CA LEU A 125 18.54 -9.67 0.62
C LEU A 125 18.42 -8.23 0.13
N ARG A 126 19.34 -7.84 -0.73
CA ARG A 126 19.28 -6.54 -1.38
C ARG A 126 18.13 -6.54 -2.39
N VAL A 127 17.12 -5.71 -2.15
CA VAL A 127 15.99 -5.53 -3.06
C VAL A 127 16.32 -4.37 -3.99
N HIS A 128 16.36 -4.65 -5.29
CA HIS A 128 16.47 -3.59 -6.30
C HIS A 128 15.10 -2.97 -6.52
N PRO A 129 14.96 -1.63 -6.43
CA PRO A 129 13.72 -0.97 -6.77
C PRO A 129 13.38 -1.27 -8.23
N GLY A 130 12.26 -1.92 -8.48
CA GLY A 130 11.74 -2.07 -9.83
C GLY A 130 11.20 -0.74 -10.37
N THR A 131 10.99 -0.67 -11.69
CA THR A 131 10.27 0.44 -12.32
C THR A 131 8.86 0.55 -11.73
N ILE A 132 8.44 1.79 -11.48
CA ILE A 132 7.09 2.03 -10.96
C ILE A 132 6.10 1.83 -12.09
N GLU A 133 5.29 0.79 -11.97
CA GLU A 133 4.20 0.54 -12.90
C GLU A 133 2.99 1.40 -12.53
N TYR A 134 2.49 2.17 -13.50
CA TYR A 134 1.27 2.97 -13.42
C TYR A 134 0.59 3.00 -14.80
N PHE A 135 -0.65 3.45 -14.87
CA PHE A 135 -1.35 3.63 -16.15
C PHE A 135 -0.92 4.95 -16.79
N GLU A 136 -0.60 4.94 -18.06
CA GLU A 136 -0.46 6.17 -18.84
C GLU A 136 -1.82 6.88 -18.96
N GLY A 137 -1.80 8.19 -19.23
CA GLY A 137 -3.02 9.01 -19.26
C GLY A 137 -4.11 8.46 -20.19
N TYR A 138 -3.73 7.96 -21.38
CA TYR A 138 -4.68 7.36 -22.32
C TYR A 138 -5.24 6.01 -21.82
N GLN A 139 -4.42 5.21 -21.12
CA GLN A 139 -4.82 3.94 -20.51
C GLN A 139 -5.81 4.18 -19.36
N MET A 140 -5.52 5.15 -18.49
CA MET A 140 -6.40 5.53 -17.39
C MET A 140 -7.74 6.05 -17.91
N LYS A 141 -7.72 6.90 -18.94
CA LYS A 141 -8.94 7.40 -19.61
C LYS A 141 -9.79 6.25 -20.19
N ALA A 142 -9.16 5.29 -20.86
CA ALA A 142 -9.83 4.10 -21.38
C ALA A 142 -10.42 3.24 -20.26
N LEU A 143 -9.69 3.03 -19.17
CA LEU A 143 -10.16 2.28 -18.01
C LEU A 143 -11.38 2.92 -17.34
N LEU A 144 -11.40 4.24 -17.18
CA LEU A 144 -12.53 4.99 -16.60
C LEU A 144 -13.78 4.92 -17.49
N ALA A 145 -13.60 4.78 -18.80
CA ALA A 145 -14.69 4.67 -19.78
C ALA A 145 -15.14 3.22 -20.04
N ALA A 146 -14.43 2.22 -19.51
CA ALA A 146 -14.68 0.80 -19.80
C ALA A 146 -16.00 0.23 -19.21
N PRO A 147 -16.49 0.69 -18.02
CA PRO A 147 -17.74 0.20 -17.47
C PRO A 147 -18.94 0.55 -18.36
N ASP A 148 -19.82 -0.43 -18.61
CA ASP A 148 -21.07 -0.22 -19.34
C ASP A 148 -22.08 0.57 -18.49
N THR A 149 -22.24 1.85 -18.78
CA THR A 149 -23.14 2.76 -18.04
C THR A 149 -24.63 2.51 -18.27
N ASN A 150 -25.02 1.65 -19.22
CA ASN A 150 -26.41 1.23 -19.38
C ASN A 150 -26.84 0.30 -18.24
N THR A 151 -25.90 -0.34 -17.58
CA THR A 151 -26.15 -1.24 -16.44
C THR A 151 -25.96 -0.52 -15.11
N LYS A 152 -26.79 -0.85 -14.11
CA LYS A 152 -26.64 -0.33 -12.74
C LYS A 152 -25.26 -0.65 -12.15
N THR A 153 -24.78 -1.88 -12.33
CA THR A 153 -23.45 -2.29 -11.90
C THR A 153 -22.35 -1.50 -12.59
N GLY A 154 -22.48 -1.23 -13.89
CA GLY A 154 -21.49 -0.45 -14.63
C GLY A 154 -21.44 1.00 -14.17
N ARG A 155 -22.58 1.65 -13.90
CA ARG A 155 -22.61 3.02 -13.33
C ARG A 155 -21.96 3.08 -11.96
N ARG A 156 -22.22 2.11 -11.05
CA ARG A 156 -21.54 1.99 -9.76
C ARG A 156 -20.03 1.85 -9.96
N ASN A 157 -19.60 0.94 -10.82
CA ASN A 157 -18.20 0.65 -11.04
C ASN A 157 -17.46 1.85 -11.66
N GLN A 158 -18.09 2.56 -12.57
CA GLN A 158 -17.53 3.78 -13.14
C GLN A 158 -17.34 4.86 -12.07
N MET A 159 -18.34 5.11 -11.23
CA MET A 159 -18.22 6.08 -10.14
C MET A 159 -17.10 5.69 -9.16
N MET A 160 -16.99 4.40 -8.84
CA MET A 160 -15.93 3.91 -7.98
C MET A 160 -14.54 4.14 -8.58
N LEU A 161 -14.33 3.86 -9.87
CA LEU A 161 -13.06 4.12 -10.55
C LEU A 161 -12.73 5.61 -10.61
N ILE A 162 -13.72 6.47 -10.87
CA ILE A 162 -13.56 7.94 -10.90
C ILE A 162 -13.11 8.42 -9.51
N LEU A 163 -13.81 8.04 -8.44
CA LEU A 163 -13.47 8.47 -7.08
C LEU A 163 -12.15 7.90 -6.62
N TYR A 164 -11.85 6.66 -7.00
CA TYR A 164 -10.57 6.01 -6.68
C TYR A 164 -9.39 6.75 -7.31
N TYR A 165 -9.51 7.13 -8.59
CA TYR A 165 -8.49 7.90 -9.28
C TYR A 165 -8.37 9.31 -8.68
N ASP A 166 -9.48 10.01 -8.48
CA ASP A 166 -9.45 11.40 -7.99
C ASP A 166 -8.79 11.51 -6.61
N THR A 167 -9.17 10.62 -5.69
CA THR A 167 -8.72 10.66 -4.30
C THR A 167 -7.39 9.99 -4.05
N ALA A 168 -6.93 9.12 -4.95
CA ALA A 168 -5.79 8.24 -4.75
C ALA A 168 -5.81 7.49 -3.39
N ALA A 169 -6.99 7.22 -2.82
CA ALA A 169 -7.15 6.48 -1.57
C ALA A 169 -6.56 5.07 -1.67
N ARG A 170 -6.34 4.37 -0.55
CA ARG A 170 -6.14 2.92 -0.61
C ARG A 170 -7.47 2.27 -0.93
N ILE A 171 -7.46 1.12 -1.65
CA ILE A 171 -8.73 0.49 -2.02
C ILE A 171 -9.58 0.12 -0.80
N SER A 172 -8.99 -0.35 0.28
CA SER A 172 -9.71 -0.62 1.53
C SER A 172 -10.35 0.65 2.11
N GLU A 173 -9.64 1.77 2.11
CA GLU A 173 -10.15 3.06 2.59
C GLU A 173 -11.34 3.55 1.73
N LEU A 174 -11.27 3.32 0.42
CA LEU A 174 -12.36 3.67 -0.51
C LEU A 174 -13.61 2.82 -0.28
N LEU A 175 -13.43 1.53 -0.02
CA LEU A 175 -14.54 0.59 0.21
C LEU A 175 -15.18 0.73 1.59
N GLU A 176 -14.45 1.28 2.56
CA GLU A 176 -14.93 1.60 3.89
C GLU A 176 -15.65 2.95 3.98
N LEU A 177 -15.63 3.77 2.89
CA LEU A 177 -16.33 5.04 2.86
C LEU A 177 -17.84 4.86 3.05
N THR A 178 -18.42 5.70 3.92
CA THR A 178 -19.85 5.82 4.15
C THR A 178 -20.40 7.16 3.66
N MET A 179 -21.69 7.28 3.57
CA MET A 179 -22.37 8.52 3.17
C MET A 179 -22.03 9.70 4.10
N GLY A 180 -21.86 9.46 5.39
CA GLY A 180 -21.54 10.50 6.37
C GLY A 180 -20.13 11.12 6.24
N GLN A 181 -19.27 10.50 5.42
CA GLN A 181 -17.91 11.01 5.16
C GLN A 181 -17.81 11.90 3.93
N LEU A 182 -18.94 12.16 3.25
CA LEU A 182 -19.04 13.01 2.07
C LEU A 182 -19.48 14.41 2.46
N HIS A 183 -18.65 15.41 2.20
CA HIS A 183 -18.92 16.82 2.52
C HIS A 183 -19.07 17.61 1.22
N LEU A 184 -20.14 17.31 0.44
CA LEU A 184 -20.34 17.85 -0.91
C LEU A 184 -20.92 19.26 -0.95
N ASP A 185 -21.47 19.73 0.18
CA ASP A 185 -22.08 21.07 0.31
C ASP A 185 -21.17 22.05 1.08
N ALA A 186 -19.93 21.63 1.39
CA ALA A 186 -18.92 22.54 1.95
C ALA A 186 -18.46 23.55 0.88
N GLU A 187 -17.93 24.69 1.29
CA GLU A 187 -17.36 25.71 0.39
C GLU A 187 -16.31 25.10 -0.56
N VAL A 188 -15.44 24.24 -0.06
CA VAL A 188 -14.57 23.37 -0.84
C VAL A 188 -15.04 21.92 -0.61
N PRO A 189 -15.74 21.29 -1.54
CA PRO A 189 -16.22 19.91 -1.37
C PRO A 189 -15.10 18.90 -1.20
N TYR A 190 -15.21 18.03 -0.20
CA TYR A 190 -14.19 17.05 0.16
C TYR A 190 -14.81 15.75 0.69
N ILE A 191 -13.98 14.74 0.81
CA ILE A 191 -14.28 13.52 1.56
C ILE A 191 -13.33 13.37 2.74
N THR A 192 -13.80 12.77 3.83
CA THR A 192 -12.99 12.40 4.98
C THR A 192 -12.64 10.92 4.90
N ILE A 193 -11.36 10.59 4.84
CA ILE A 193 -10.87 9.20 4.79
C ILE A 193 -10.22 8.84 6.12
N LEU A 194 -10.59 7.67 6.65
CA LEU A 194 -9.95 7.05 7.80
C LEU A 194 -8.76 6.19 7.32
N GLY A 195 -7.55 6.64 7.58
CA GLY A 195 -6.32 5.96 7.20
C GLY A 195 -5.79 5.01 8.28
N LYS A 196 -4.63 4.42 8.00
CA LYS A 196 -3.90 3.55 8.94
C LYS A 196 -3.62 4.31 10.24
N GLY A 197 -3.74 3.62 11.38
CA GLY A 197 -3.55 4.22 12.70
C GLY A 197 -4.70 5.13 13.14
N ARG A 198 -5.89 5.02 12.55
CA ARG A 198 -7.09 5.84 12.84
C ARG A 198 -6.87 7.35 12.64
N LYS A 199 -6.01 7.72 11.70
CA LYS A 199 -5.80 9.12 11.32
C LYS A 199 -6.75 9.52 10.21
N TYR A 200 -7.53 10.57 10.44
CA TYR A 200 -8.40 11.15 9.42
C TYR A 200 -7.63 12.10 8.51
N ARG A 201 -7.99 12.10 7.24
CA ARG A 201 -7.55 13.12 6.28
C ARG A 201 -8.68 13.54 5.37
N ASN A 202 -8.74 14.81 5.07
CA ASN A 202 -9.69 15.38 4.12
C ASN A 202 -9.04 15.49 2.76
N ILE A 203 -9.74 15.01 1.73
CA ILE A 203 -9.30 15.07 0.33
C ILE A 203 -10.31 15.87 -0.45
N PRO A 204 -9.94 17.06 -0.98
CA PRO A 204 -10.81 17.83 -1.84
C PRO A 204 -11.10 17.07 -3.14
N LEU A 205 -12.29 17.24 -3.68
CA LEU A 205 -12.75 16.56 -4.89
C LEU A 205 -12.74 17.51 -6.08
N MET A 206 -12.42 16.96 -7.26
CA MET A 206 -12.55 17.69 -8.52
C MET A 206 -14.03 17.91 -8.87
N GLU A 207 -14.36 19.06 -9.47
CA GLU A 207 -15.72 19.44 -9.84
C GLU A 207 -16.46 18.35 -10.66
N LYS A 208 -15.77 17.74 -11.63
CA LYS A 208 -16.34 16.63 -12.42
C LYS A 208 -16.67 15.42 -11.56
N THR A 209 -15.83 15.11 -10.58
CA THR A 209 -16.06 14.00 -9.64
C THR A 209 -17.28 14.28 -8.77
N ILE A 210 -17.46 15.52 -8.30
CA ILE A 210 -18.63 15.94 -7.51
C ILE A 210 -19.91 15.74 -8.32
N GLN A 211 -19.94 16.16 -9.58
CA GLN A 211 -21.09 16.00 -10.47
C GLN A 211 -21.46 14.52 -10.67
N HIS A 212 -20.46 13.65 -10.90
CA HIS A 212 -20.68 12.21 -11.01
C HIS A 212 -21.18 11.62 -9.68
N LEU A 213 -20.61 12.04 -8.56
CA LEU A 213 -20.96 11.55 -7.24
C LEU A 213 -22.38 11.95 -6.84
N ARG A 214 -22.81 13.19 -7.10
CA ARG A 214 -24.18 13.65 -6.85
C ARG A 214 -25.21 12.82 -7.66
N ARG A 215 -24.92 12.50 -8.93
CA ARG A 215 -25.80 11.62 -9.76
C ARG A 215 -25.86 10.21 -9.17
N TYR A 216 -24.71 9.68 -8.76
CA TYR A 216 -24.61 8.36 -8.16
C TYR A 216 -25.41 8.26 -6.86
N ILE A 217 -25.27 9.24 -5.96
CA ILE A 217 -26.01 9.30 -4.70
C ILE A 217 -27.53 9.36 -4.97
N LYS A 218 -27.97 10.18 -5.90
CA LYS A 218 -29.39 10.28 -6.29
C LYS A 218 -29.96 8.95 -6.79
N GLU A 219 -29.17 8.11 -7.44
CA GLU A 219 -29.59 6.82 -7.95
C GLU A 219 -29.51 5.69 -6.93
N PHE A 220 -28.42 5.65 -6.14
CA PHE A 220 -28.07 4.48 -5.32
C PHE A 220 -28.41 4.66 -3.84
N HIS A 221 -28.55 5.89 -3.34
CA HIS A 221 -28.65 6.19 -1.92
C HIS A 221 -29.93 6.92 -1.51
N VAL A 222 -31.01 6.71 -2.24
CA VAL A 222 -32.32 7.27 -1.85
C VAL A 222 -32.74 6.69 -0.51
N GLY A 223 -32.97 7.56 0.49
CA GLY A 223 -33.38 7.17 1.84
C GLY A 223 -32.32 6.46 2.68
N CYS A 224 -31.05 6.48 2.25
CA CYS A 224 -29.93 5.91 3.01
C CYS A 224 -29.49 6.84 4.15
N ASN A 225 -29.02 6.25 5.25
CA ASN A 225 -28.44 6.97 6.38
C ASN A 225 -26.91 7.21 6.21
N ALA A 226 -26.33 7.98 7.14
CA ALA A 226 -24.90 8.32 7.13
C ALA A 226 -23.96 7.09 7.20
N GLU A 227 -24.38 6.01 7.83
CA GLU A 227 -23.60 4.78 8.01
C GLU A 227 -23.62 3.87 6.77
N THR A 228 -24.46 4.16 5.79
CA THR A 228 -24.55 3.33 4.58
C THR A 228 -23.25 3.39 3.79
N PRO A 229 -22.63 2.22 3.45
CA PRO A 229 -21.43 2.19 2.62
C PRO A 229 -21.66 2.89 1.28
N LEU A 230 -20.71 3.72 0.83
CA LEU A 230 -20.82 4.42 -0.44
C LEU A 230 -20.87 3.44 -1.62
N PHE A 231 -20.03 2.40 -1.59
CA PHE A 231 -19.99 1.35 -2.60
C PHE A 231 -20.39 0.02 -2.00
N TYR A 232 -21.50 -0.52 -2.45
CA TYR A 232 -22.06 -1.76 -1.94
C TYR A 232 -22.56 -2.69 -3.06
N ALA A 233 -22.73 -3.96 -2.72
CA ALA A 233 -23.52 -4.92 -3.49
C ALA A 233 -24.78 -5.31 -2.72
N ARG A 234 -25.79 -5.74 -3.44
CA ARG A 234 -27.01 -6.32 -2.85
C ARG A 234 -27.12 -7.79 -3.24
N THR A 235 -27.29 -8.64 -2.24
CA THR A 235 -27.55 -10.06 -2.43
C THR A 235 -28.76 -10.44 -1.60
N HIS A 236 -29.81 -10.97 -2.24
CA HIS A 236 -31.07 -11.29 -1.60
C HIS A 236 -31.67 -10.13 -0.76
N GLY A 237 -31.56 -8.89 -1.29
CA GLY A 237 -32.06 -7.70 -0.60
C GLY A 237 -31.12 -7.07 0.42
N ASN A 238 -30.11 -7.79 0.91
CA ASN A 238 -29.16 -7.30 1.89
C ASN A 238 -28.03 -6.52 1.26
N ILE A 239 -27.66 -5.39 1.88
CA ILE A 239 -26.52 -4.56 1.51
C ILE A 239 -25.27 -5.11 2.19
N HIS A 240 -24.19 -5.27 1.41
CA HIS A 240 -22.86 -5.61 1.94
C HIS A 240 -21.77 -4.83 1.20
N ALA A 241 -20.68 -4.51 1.91
CA ALA A 241 -19.53 -3.86 1.34
C ALA A 241 -18.89 -4.73 0.24
N LEU A 242 -18.26 -4.10 -0.72
CA LEU A 242 -17.47 -4.79 -1.73
C LEU A 242 -16.13 -5.23 -1.12
N SER A 243 -15.60 -6.37 -1.58
CA SER A 243 -14.26 -6.83 -1.17
C SER A 243 -13.17 -6.25 -2.09
N ASN A 244 -11.94 -6.18 -1.58
CA ASN A 244 -10.77 -5.80 -2.38
C ASN A 244 -10.61 -6.72 -3.61
N ASP A 245 -10.84 -8.02 -3.44
CA ASP A 245 -10.74 -9.02 -4.53
C ASP A 245 -11.76 -8.78 -5.63
N THR A 246 -12.98 -8.31 -5.27
CA THR A 246 -14.00 -7.93 -6.25
C THR A 246 -13.52 -6.78 -7.12
N VAL A 247 -12.89 -5.75 -6.52
CA VAL A 247 -12.39 -4.60 -7.28
C VAL A 247 -11.17 -4.98 -8.10
N GLU A 248 -10.29 -5.80 -7.57
CA GLU A 248 -9.12 -6.32 -8.29
C GLU A 248 -9.54 -7.09 -9.55
N THR A 249 -10.53 -7.97 -9.42
CA THR A 249 -11.12 -8.73 -10.55
C THR A 249 -11.79 -7.80 -11.56
N MET A 250 -12.48 -6.78 -11.09
CA MET A 250 -13.12 -5.76 -11.91
C MET A 250 -12.09 -4.97 -12.74
N ILE A 251 -11.00 -4.54 -12.16
CA ILE A 251 -9.94 -3.81 -12.88
C ILE A 251 -9.32 -4.68 -13.96
N LYS A 252 -9.01 -5.95 -13.65
CA LYS A 252 -8.49 -6.92 -14.64
C LYS A 252 -9.47 -7.11 -15.80
N LYS A 253 -10.76 -7.27 -15.50
CA LYS A 253 -11.83 -7.40 -16.51
C LYS A 253 -11.89 -6.18 -17.43
N TYR A 254 -11.89 -4.97 -16.87
CA TYR A 254 -11.96 -3.73 -17.68
C TYR A 254 -10.67 -3.48 -18.45
N SER A 255 -9.50 -3.77 -17.89
CA SER A 255 -8.24 -3.70 -18.62
C SER A 255 -8.24 -4.66 -19.83
N SER A 256 -8.70 -5.90 -19.63
CA SER A 256 -8.83 -6.86 -20.75
C SER A 256 -9.83 -6.39 -21.80
N ALA A 257 -10.91 -5.72 -21.41
CA ALA A 257 -11.85 -5.14 -22.36
C ALA A 257 -11.24 -3.96 -23.15
N CYS A 258 -10.38 -3.16 -22.53
CA CYS A 258 -9.61 -2.10 -23.21
C CYS A 258 -8.63 -2.68 -24.23
N VAL A 259 -7.93 -3.77 -23.89
CA VAL A 259 -7.03 -4.46 -24.83
C VAL A 259 -7.78 -4.97 -26.05
N LYS A 260 -8.98 -5.56 -25.85
CA LYS A 260 -9.83 -6.02 -26.98
C LYS A 260 -10.29 -4.88 -27.88
N LYS A 261 -10.32 -3.65 -27.38
CA LYS A 261 -10.65 -2.42 -28.15
C LYS A 261 -9.40 -1.74 -28.73
N GLY A 262 -8.24 -2.38 -28.67
CA GLY A 262 -7.00 -1.85 -29.25
C GLY A 262 -6.19 -0.91 -28.33
N THR A 263 -6.57 -0.75 -27.05
CA THR A 263 -5.77 0.05 -26.11
C THR A 263 -4.72 -0.84 -25.45
N SER A 264 -3.44 -0.50 -25.59
CA SER A 264 -2.38 -1.17 -24.83
C SER A 264 -2.58 -0.93 -23.33
N MET A 265 -2.50 -2.00 -22.54
CA MET A 265 -2.66 -1.93 -21.07
C MET A 265 -1.47 -2.63 -20.38
N PRO A 266 -1.16 -2.30 -19.12
CA PRO A 266 -0.16 -3.01 -18.34
C PRO A 266 -0.48 -4.52 -18.27
N GLU A 267 0.55 -5.35 -18.24
CA GLU A 267 0.42 -6.82 -18.23
C GLU A 267 -0.31 -7.32 -16.97
N LYS A 268 -0.01 -6.71 -15.82
CA LYS A 268 -0.57 -7.11 -14.52
C LYS A 268 -1.32 -5.95 -13.85
N PRO A 269 -2.45 -5.49 -14.43
CA PRO A 269 -3.20 -4.37 -13.88
C PRO A 269 -3.76 -4.73 -12.50
N HIS A 270 -3.61 -3.82 -11.53
CA HIS A 270 -4.05 -4.01 -10.15
C HIS A 270 -4.47 -2.70 -9.50
N CYS A 271 -5.25 -2.79 -8.41
CA CYS A 271 -5.81 -1.63 -7.71
C CYS A 271 -4.79 -0.55 -7.39
N HIS A 272 -3.65 -0.91 -6.84
CA HIS A 272 -2.64 0.07 -6.40
C HIS A 272 -2.04 0.89 -7.56
N MET A 273 -2.13 0.41 -8.81
CA MET A 273 -1.68 1.17 -9.98
C MET A 273 -2.50 2.45 -10.20
N ILE A 274 -3.83 2.43 -9.96
CA ILE A 274 -4.69 3.62 -10.09
C ILE A 274 -4.20 4.73 -9.14
N ARG A 275 -3.93 4.37 -7.88
CA ARG A 275 -3.37 5.29 -6.90
C ARG A 275 -2.00 5.82 -7.31
N LYS A 276 -1.13 4.95 -7.85
CA LYS A 276 0.18 5.34 -8.37
C LYS A 276 0.03 6.29 -9.57
N THR A 277 -0.89 6.01 -10.48
CA THR A 277 -1.19 6.88 -11.63
C THR A 277 -1.56 8.28 -11.17
N ARG A 278 -2.54 8.40 -10.26
CA ARG A 278 -2.94 9.72 -9.75
C ARG A 278 -1.80 10.47 -9.09
N ALA A 279 -1.00 9.78 -8.28
CA ALA A 279 0.16 10.37 -7.63
C ALA A 279 1.20 10.89 -8.65
N MET A 280 1.47 10.12 -9.71
CA MET A 280 2.36 10.54 -10.81
C MET A 280 1.78 11.70 -11.60
N ASP A 281 0.47 11.71 -11.87
CA ASP A 281 -0.17 12.81 -12.58
C ASP A 281 -0.13 14.10 -11.77
N LEU A 282 -0.38 14.04 -10.46
CA LEU A 282 -0.25 15.21 -9.57
C LEU A 282 1.19 15.73 -9.53
N TYR A 283 2.16 14.82 -9.47
CA TYR A 283 3.58 15.19 -9.51
C TYR A 283 3.99 15.83 -10.83
N LYS A 284 3.62 15.21 -11.96
CA LYS A 284 3.88 15.76 -13.31
C LYS A 284 3.24 17.14 -13.52
N ASN A 285 2.09 17.39 -12.87
CA ASN A 285 1.41 18.69 -12.90
C ASN A 285 1.91 19.69 -11.85
N GLY A 286 3.05 19.41 -11.18
CA GLY A 286 3.73 20.36 -10.31
C GLY A 286 3.21 20.45 -8.88
N MET A 287 2.35 19.51 -8.43
CA MET A 287 1.92 19.49 -7.03
C MET A 287 3.11 19.18 -6.10
N PRO A 288 3.34 19.97 -5.03
CA PRO A 288 4.42 19.72 -4.09
C PRO A 288 4.34 18.31 -3.47
N LEU A 289 5.49 17.63 -3.31
CA LEU A 289 5.56 16.28 -2.76
C LEU A 289 4.94 16.16 -1.36
N SER A 290 5.04 17.20 -0.55
CA SER A 290 4.41 17.26 0.79
C SER A 290 2.88 17.17 0.72
N HIS A 291 2.26 17.85 -0.26
CA HIS A 291 0.81 17.79 -0.46
C HIS A 291 0.39 16.42 -1.01
N ILE A 292 1.17 15.84 -1.94
CA ILE A 292 0.91 14.50 -2.44
C ILE A 292 1.02 13.48 -1.29
N GLN A 293 2.05 13.60 -0.44
CA GLN A 293 2.21 12.75 0.74
C GLN A 293 1.01 12.84 1.69
N GLN A 294 0.55 14.05 1.99
CA GLN A 294 -0.61 14.29 2.83
C GLN A 294 -1.87 13.66 2.23
N MET A 295 -2.12 13.88 0.94
CA MET A 295 -3.25 13.29 0.21
C MET A 295 -3.22 11.77 0.23
N LEU A 296 -2.04 11.18 0.00
CA LEU A 296 -1.85 9.73 0.03
C LEU A 296 -1.91 9.15 1.47
N GLY A 297 -1.69 9.94 2.52
CA GLY A 297 -1.58 9.46 3.90
C GLY A 297 -0.37 8.53 4.08
N HIS A 298 0.80 8.94 3.58
CA HIS A 298 2.07 8.27 3.84
C HIS A 298 2.69 8.82 5.12
N GLU A 299 3.00 7.95 6.08
CA GLU A 299 3.63 8.33 7.34
C GLU A 299 5.09 8.76 7.18
N SER A 300 5.79 8.24 6.15
CA SER A 300 7.20 8.51 5.90
C SER A 300 7.41 9.16 4.53
N MET A 301 8.25 10.21 4.51
CA MET A 301 8.74 10.84 3.29
C MET A 301 9.51 9.85 2.40
N THR A 302 10.22 8.88 2.99
CA THR A 302 10.97 7.87 2.25
C THR A 302 10.07 7.00 1.37
N THR A 303 8.83 6.72 1.80
CA THR A 303 7.84 6.00 0.99
C THR A 303 7.41 6.84 -0.22
N THR A 304 7.35 8.15 -0.06
CA THR A 304 6.97 9.09 -1.13
C THR A 304 8.16 9.41 -2.02
N SER A 305 9.32 9.75 -1.46
CA SER A 305 10.53 10.11 -2.21
C SER A 305 11.09 8.95 -3.05
N GLY A 306 11.05 7.72 -2.53
CA GLY A 306 11.43 6.53 -3.29
C GLY A 306 10.53 6.29 -4.51
N PHE A 307 9.29 6.80 -4.46
CA PHE A 307 8.34 6.76 -5.57
C PHE A 307 8.65 7.79 -6.66
N TYR A 308 9.20 8.95 -6.28
CA TYR A 308 9.49 10.08 -7.16
C TYR A 308 11.00 10.29 -7.40
N ALA A 309 11.86 9.41 -6.88
CA ALA A 309 13.32 9.49 -7.10
C ALA A 309 13.71 9.41 -8.59
N PHE A 310 12.76 9.07 -9.44
CA PHE A 310 12.89 9.11 -10.91
C PHE A 310 12.11 10.32 -11.46
N ALA A 311 12.51 11.54 -11.05
CA ALA A 311 12.08 12.73 -11.78
C ALA A 311 12.42 12.50 -13.26
N THR A 312 11.41 12.46 -14.13
CA THR A 312 11.67 12.37 -15.57
C THR A 312 12.39 13.65 -15.99
N ILE A 313 13.25 13.58 -17.00
CA ILE A 313 13.90 14.77 -17.59
C ILE A 313 12.85 15.85 -17.88
N GLU A 314 11.64 15.44 -18.24
CA GLU A 314 10.50 16.31 -18.55
C GLU A 314 9.97 17.06 -17.29
N THR A 315 9.84 16.39 -16.13
CA THR A 315 9.47 17.06 -14.87
C THR A 315 10.56 17.99 -14.38
N LEU A 316 11.83 17.63 -14.58
CA LEU A 316 12.95 18.49 -14.25
C LEU A 316 12.96 19.75 -15.15
N ALA A 317 12.78 19.57 -16.47
CA ALA A 317 12.70 20.66 -17.42
C ALA A 317 11.51 21.61 -17.14
N ASN A 318 10.34 21.06 -16.80
CA ASN A 318 9.15 21.84 -16.42
C ASN A 318 9.37 22.62 -15.11
N SER A 319 10.02 22.02 -14.12
CA SER A 319 10.36 22.69 -12.87
C SER A 319 11.38 23.82 -13.08
N MET A 320 12.39 23.58 -13.93
CA MET A 320 13.35 24.62 -14.32
C MET A 320 12.69 25.75 -15.11
N ALA A 321 11.77 25.42 -16.04
CA ALA A 321 11.03 26.42 -16.80
C ALA A 321 10.06 27.22 -15.90
N ALA A 322 9.44 26.59 -14.90
CA ALA A 322 8.60 27.27 -13.93
C ALA A 322 9.40 28.20 -13.01
N ALA A 323 10.57 27.75 -12.54
CA ALA A 323 11.49 28.57 -11.75
C ALA A 323 12.00 29.78 -12.53
N ASN A 324 12.19 29.64 -13.84
CA ASN A 324 12.65 30.73 -14.72
C ASN A 324 11.52 31.64 -15.22
N LYS A 325 10.24 31.26 -15.04
CA LYS A 325 9.10 32.15 -15.42
C LYS A 325 8.96 33.38 -14.52
N GLU A 326 9.57 33.39 -13.35
CA GLU A 326 9.63 34.59 -12.50
C GLU A 326 10.64 35.66 -12.99
N GLU A 327 11.42 35.38 -14.03
CA GLU A 327 12.27 36.33 -14.70
C GLU A 327 11.59 36.89 -15.97
N SER A 328 10.40 37.48 -15.84
CA SER A 328 9.93 38.36 -16.90
C SER A 328 10.80 39.61 -16.90
N PRO A 329 11.27 40.11 -18.10
CA PRO A 329 12.15 41.27 -18.19
C PRO A 329 11.58 42.55 -17.57
N GLU A 330 10.27 42.62 -17.33
CA GLU A 330 9.57 43.77 -16.78
C GLU A 330 9.67 43.91 -15.23
N GLY A 331 10.18 42.89 -14.52
CA GLY A 331 10.25 42.87 -13.05
C GLY A 331 11.58 43.33 -12.44
N ARG A 332 12.62 43.50 -13.21
CA ARG A 332 13.94 43.91 -12.69
C ARG A 332 14.03 45.44 -12.56
N LYS A 333 13.65 45.94 -11.37
CA LYS A 333 13.74 47.38 -11.04
C LYS A 333 15.14 48.00 -11.34
N TRP A 334 16.22 47.21 -11.31
CA TRP A 334 17.58 47.68 -11.65
C TRP A 334 17.88 47.75 -13.17
N ASN A 335 17.01 47.27 -14.06
CA ASN A 335 17.13 47.46 -15.50
C ASN A 335 16.44 48.77 -15.97
N ASN A 336 15.80 49.48 -15.05
CA ASN A 336 15.24 50.80 -15.37
C ASN A 336 16.37 51.82 -15.50
N LYS A 337 16.56 52.38 -16.70
CA LYS A 337 17.62 53.38 -17.01
C LYS A 337 17.63 54.58 -16.07
N GLU A 338 16.48 54.95 -15.51
CA GLU A 338 16.40 56.06 -14.53
C GLU A 338 16.91 55.64 -13.14
N ILE A 339 16.67 54.40 -12.74
CA ILE A 339 17.19 53.87 -11.45
C ILE A 339 18.71 53.67 -11.56
N LEU A 340 19.19 53.14 -12.67
CA LEU A 340 20.63 53.04 -12.95
C LEU A 340 21.31 54.38 -12.97
N LYS A 341 20.70 55.43 -13.58
CA LYS A 341 21.22 56.82 -13.55
C LYS A 341 21.31 57.37 -12.11
N LYS A 342 20.35 57.08 -11.27
CA LYS A 342 20.38 57.48 -9.82
C LYS A 342 21.44 56.74 -9.02
N ILE A 343 21.72 55.46 -9.37
CA ILE A 343 22.75 54.65 -8.70
C ILE A 343 24.16 55.09 -9.12
N TYR A 344 24.33 55.55 -10.37
CA TYR A 344 25.61 55.99 -10.90
C TYR A 344 25.87 57.51 -10.74
N SER A 345 24.94 58.24 -10.13
CA SER A 345 25.08 59.67 -9.79
C SER A 345 25.42 59.86 -8.32
N LEU A 346 26.52 59.24 -7.86
CA LEU A 346 27.14 59.55 -6.56
C LEU A 346 28.04 60.74 -6.70
#